data_6ed3f31d7a576badc3ad57a992fa4846
#
_entry.id   6ed3f31d7a576badc3ad57a992fa4846
#
_cell.length_a   1.000
_cell.length_b   1.000
_cell.length_c   1.000
_cell.angle_alpha   90.00
_cell.angle_beta   90.00
_cell.angle_gamma   90.00
#
_symmetry.space_group_name_H-M   'P 1'
#
loop_
_entity.id
_entity.type
_entity.pdbx_description
1 polymer ?
#
loop_
_entity_poly.entity_id
_entity_poly.type
_entity_poly.pdbx_seq_one_letter_code
_entity_poly.pdbx_strand_id
1 'polypeptide(L)'
;MVENKRPAAGGAQTVEYPIICPYCFNQAAGGRPFSHKDVHFRAETVYPNLHAIEQMMGKRKVDIEMMTNTKEQAAAMSQFEAAERFLQKDDPVYNRFWSDYNSTSEQESRMDNGIKPWTRPVIRYGDGVSRLVTDSDGFVVAAVDNFGKTTHRRVCPHCHNPLPLGFGKNPVKNISIIGITGAGKTVYISQLLKGMVDYAAKSGLAAFFTSDHESNFIAANQVAKGKPLPDSTLPNSLSQPMFYDIIQSNGSSKKTDTIVLYDIAGENCRSAADMVRFARFIEHSDGLILLIDPKQLNFTSDCDEENVDAPSLALNTLHGVITGQQGRKCTIPMAVCVSKSDQCFDILPSMAQEHIQVARRNEMGVIAKEFDGSAYNQLSQEMTRLIENNALSVCNILQDNYLNFNFFAVSAIGCDCTKNENGVFAPSMKPEPRRIEEPILWLFKQFGFIRSNTKVLRPYPIKQPDKEVWKPGFLGIGGKYVRVEGELARYEEEKIRETVIREGGR
;
A
#
# COMPACT_ATOMS: atom_id res chain seq x y z
N MET A 1 48.48 40.01 4.76
CA MET A 1 47.06 39.79 5.03
C MET A 1 46.71 38.38 4.56
N VAL A 2 46.55 37.47 5.52
CA VAL A 2 46.20 36.08 5.21
C VAL A 2 44.69 35.99 5.35
N GLU A 3 43.98 35.77 4.23
CA GLU A 3 42.53 35.54 4.23
C GLU A 3 42.23 34.17 4.87
N ASN A 4 41.60 34.22 6.04
CA ASN A 4 41.02 33.07 6.70
C ASN A 4 39.75 32.63 5.91
N LYS A 5 39.90 31.66 5.02
CA LYS A 5 38.74 30.93 4.44
C LYS A 5 38.10 30.12 5.57
N ARG A 6 36.89 30.52 6.00
CA ARG A 6 36.00 29.70 6.83
C ARG A 6 35.72 28.40 6.08
N PRO A 7 35.77 27.23 6.75
CA PRO A 7 35.32 26.00 6.11
C PRO A 7 33.82 26.11 5.82
N ALA A 8 33.43 25.69 4.64
CA ALA A 8 32.01 25.60 4.21
C ALA A 8 31.25 24.73 5.23
N ALA A 9 30.09 25.22 5.66
CA ALA A 9 29.20 24.50 6.53
C ALA A 9 28.92 23.12 5.90
N GLY A 10 29.14 22.05 6.67
CA GLY A 10 28.92 20.68 6.26
C GLY A 10 27.47 20.52 5.80
N GLY A 11 27.27 20.28 4.51
CA GLY A 11 25.98 19.95 3.96
C GLY A 11 25.46 18.70 4.68
N ALA A 12 24.25 18.77 5.22
CA ALA A 12 23.58 17.61 5.76
C ALA A 12 23.56 16.55 4.65
N GLN A 13 24.16 15.38 4.89
CA GLN A 13 24.10 14.25 3.95
C GLN A 13 22.62 13.90 3.75
N THR A 14 22.16 14.06 2.54
CA THR A 14 20.78 13.68 2.16
C THR A 14 20.67 12.17 2.28
N VAL A 15 19.72 11.69 3.08
CA VAL A 15 19.49 10.27 3.26
C VAL A 15 18.78 9.74 2.03
N GLU A 16 19.40 8.78 1.34
CA GLU A 16 18.80 8.06 0.21
C GLU A 16 18.19 6.75 0.71
N TYR A 17 16.96 6.46 0.31
CA TYR A 17 16.28 5.20 0.61
C TYR A 17 16.27 4.29 -0.61
N PRO A 18 16.59 2.99 -0.43
CA PRO A 18 16.55 2.02 -1.53
C PRO A 18 15.11 1.82 -2.02
N ILE A 19 14.92 1.73 -3.33
CA ILE A 19 13.60 1.60 -3.95
C ILE A 19 13.31 0.13 -4.22
N ILE A 20 12.20 -0.35 -3.66
CA ILE A 20 11.53 -1.59 -4.07
C ILE A 20 10.24 -1.17 -4.78
N CYS A 21 10.08 -1.60 -6.02
CA CYS A 21 8.90 -1.26 -6.80
C CYS A 21 7.64 -1.87 -6.18
N PRO A 22 6.58 -1.09 -5.95
CA PRO A 22 5.36 -1.57 -5.31
C PRO A 22 4.49 -2.46 -6.21
N TYR A 23 4.90 -2.69 -7.45
CA TYR A 23 4.22 -3.59 -8.39
C TYR A 23 4.96 -4.92 -8.59
N CYS A 24 6.23 -4.86 -9.00
CA CYS A 24 6.99 -6.06 -9.34
C CYS A 24 7.95 -6.53 -8.25
N PHE A 25 8.11 -5.78 -7.15
CA PHE A 25 9.05 -6.07 -6.06
C PHE A 25 10.45 -6.42 -6.54
N ASN A 26 10.85 -5.83 -7.67
CA ASN A 26 12.16 -5.97 -8.31
C ASN A 26 12.54 -7.43 -8.68
N GLN A 27 11.53 -8.28 -8.95
CA GLN A 27 11.74 -9.71 -9.22
C GLN A 27 12.76 -9.97 -10.33
N ALA A 28 12.69 -9.22 -11.43
CA ALA A 28 13.62 -9.37 -12.55
C ALA A 28 15.09 -9.12 -12.13
N ALA A 29 15.30 -8.43 -11.01
CA ALA A 29 16.60 -8.18 -10.40
C ALA A 29 16.85 -9.05 -9.14
N GLY A 30 16.09 -10.13 -8.95
CA GLY A 30 16.20 -10.99 -7.77
C GLY A 30 15.81 -10.31 -6.47
N GLY A 31 14.86 -9.37 -6.52
CA GLY A 31 14.38 -8.59 -5.35
C GLY A 31 15.35 -7.49 -4.89
N ARG A 32 16.44 -7.21 -5.62
CA ARG A 32 17.42 -6.20 -5.23
C ARG A 32 16.85 -4.80 -5.36
N PRO A 33 16.96 -3.96 -4.32
CA PRO A 33 16.58 -2.55 -4.41
C PRO A 33 17.43 -1.80 -5.45
N PHE A 34 16.88 -0.72 -5.99
CA PHE A 34 17.59 0.20 -6.89
C PHE A 34 17.58 1.64 -6.34
N SER A 35 18.44 2.49 -6.88
CA SER A 35 18.59 3.89 -6.51
C SER A 35 17.60 4.78 -7.25
N HIS A 36 17.33 5.98 -6.70
CA HIS A 36 16.58 7.01 -7.43
C HIS A 36 17.22 7.41 -8.77
N LYS A 37 18.52 7.12 -8.97
CA LYS A 37 19.25 7.38 -10.22
C LYS A 37 18.95 6.37 -11.31
N ASP A 38 18.49 5.18 -10.93
CA ASP A 38 18.15 4.09 -11.86
C ASP A 38 16.70 4.18 -12.35
N VAL A 39 15.93 5.13 -11.84
CA VAL A 39 14.52 5.33 -12.23
C VAL A 39 14.43 5.73 -13.70
N HIS A 40 13.50 5.12 -14.42
CA HIS A 40 13.14 5.54 -15.76
C HIS A 40 12.00 6.58 -15.73
N PHE A 41 11.72 7.20 -16.89
CA PHE A 41 10.65 8.18 -17.01
C PHE A 41 9.79 7.87 -18.23
N ARG A 42 8.48 8.17 -18.16
CA ARG A 42 7.64 8.22 -19.36
C ARG A 42 7.63 9.63 -19.92
N ALA A 43 7.80 9.75 -21.23
CA ALA A 43 7.75 11.04 -21.93
C ALA A 43 6.38 11.71 -21.76
N GLU A 44 6.35 13.04 -21.85
CA GLU A 44 5.09 13.77 -21.98
C GLU A 44 4.50 13.63 -23.39
N THR A 45 5.34 13.40 -24.39
CA THR A 45 4.89 13.18 -25.77
C THR A 45 4.37 11.76 -25.94
N VAL A 46 3.19 11.64 -26.54
CA VAL A 46 2.50 10.38 -26.82
C VAL A 46 2.88 9.88 -28.21
N TYR A 47 3.04 8.56 -28.38
CA TYR A 47 3.12 7.92 -29.70
C TYR A 47 1.78 7.24 -30.02
N PRO A 48 1.39 7.33 -31.26
CA PRO A 48 1.91 8.22 -32.31
C PRO A 48 1.55 9.69 -32.00
N ASN A 49 2.46 10.63 -32.31
CA ASN A 49 2.09 12.02 -32.20
C ASN A 49 1.31 12.45 -33.47
N LEU A 50 0.39 13.38 -33.31
CA LEU A 50 -0.47 13.86 -34.39
C LEU A 50 0.35 14.31 -35.60
N HIS A 51 1.44 15.04 -35.39
CA HIS A 51 2.32 15.52 -36.44
C HIS A 51 2.95 14.41 -37.29
N ALA A 52 3.40 13.31 -36.65
CA ALA A 52 3.95 12.14 -37.36
C ALA A 52 2.89 11.46 -38.24
N ILE A 53 1.65 11.37 -37.75
CA ILE A 53 0.52 10.82 -38.50
C ILE A 53 0.21 11.75 -39.71
N GLU A 54 0.10 13.04 -39.47
CA GLU A 54 -0.17 14.02 -40.51
C GLU A 54 0.93 14.06 -41.60
N GLN A 55 2.20 13.95 -41.20
CA GLN A 55 3.31 13.79 -42.17
C GLN A 55 3.18 12.52 -43.00
N MET A 56 2.89 11.38 -42.37
CA MET A 56 2.70 10.11 -43.08
C MET A 56 1.51 10.15 -44.02
N MET A 57 0.44 10.82 -43.65
CA MET A 57 -0.80 10.93 -44.42
C MET A 57 -0.73 12.02 -45.50
N GLY A 58 0.18 13.00 -45.38
CA GLY A 58 0.21 14.19 -46.20
C GLY A 58 -1.04 15.09 -46.05
N LYS A 59 -1.82 14.91 -44.97
CA LYS A 59 -3.05 15.66 -44.66
C LYS A 59 -3.14 15.92 -43.17
N ARG A 60 -3.64 17.10 -42.78
CA ARG A 60 -3.90 17.41 -41.38
C ARG A 60 -5.23 16.82 -40.94
N LYS A 61 -5.34 16.39 -39.69
CA LYS A 61 -6.56 15.85 -39.11
C LYS A 61 -7.73 16.81 -39.20
N VAL A 62 -7.47 18.10 -38.93
CA VAL A 62 -8.46 19.17 -39.02
C VAL A 62 -9.02 19.30 -40.45
N ASP A 63 -8.18 19.15 -41.47
CA ASP A 63 -8.63 19.24 -42.87
C ASP A 63 -9.55 18.05 -43.22
N ILE A 64 -9.31 16.88 -42.67
CA ILE A 64 -10.17 15.69 -42.79
C ILE A 64 -11.52 15.92 -42.09
N GLU A 65 -11.50 16.45 -40.87
CA GLU A 65 -12.70 16.75 -40.09
C GLU A 65 -13.61 17.81 -40.73
N MET A 66 -13.02 18.73 -41.53
CA MET A 66 -13.74 19.78 -42.26
C MET A 66 -14.26 19.36 -43.66
N MET A 67 -14.02 18.10 -44.07
CA MET A 67 -14.53 17.60 -45.36
C MET A 67 -16.06 17.59 -45.39
N THR A 68 -16.64 18.14 -46.45
CA THR A 68 -18.11 18.19 -46.62
C THR A 68 -18.70 16.90 -47.18
N ASN A 69 -17.90 16.12 -47.90
CA ASN A 69 -18.34 14.81 -48.40
C ASN A 69 -18.16 13.74 -47.32
N THR A 70 -19.22 13.28 -46.74
CA THR A 70 -19.22 12.32 -45.62
C THR A 70 -18.58 10.97 -45.95
N LYS A 71 -18.64 10.50 -47.22
CA LYS A 71 -18.00 9.24 -47.62
C LYS A 71 -16.48 9.41 -47.76
N GLU A 72 -16.02 10.48 -48.31
CA GLU A 72 -14.58 10.80 -48.44
C GLU A 72 -13.99 11.09 -47.07
N GLN A 73 -14.71 11.79 -46.20
CA GLN A 73 -14.30 12.05 -44.83
C GLN A 73 -14.12 10.73 -44.03
N ALA A 74 -15.11 9.81 -44.10
CA ALA A 74 -15.05 8.52 -43.41
C ALA A 74 -13.88 7.66 -43.94
N ALA A 75 -13.63 7.67 -45.26
CA ALA A 75 -12.51 6.93 -45.83
C ALA A 75 -11.15 7.53 -45.42
N ALA A 76 -11.03 8.86 -45.39
CA ALA A 76 -9.81 9.54 -44.95
C ALA A 76 -9.57 9.35 -43.46
N MET A 77 -10.61 9.36 -42.61
CA MET A 77 -10.51 9.10 -41.19
C MET A 77 -10.10 7.65 -40.90
N SER A 78 -10.64 6.69 -41.65
CA SER A 78 -10.23 5.28 -41.54
C SER A 78 -8.74 5.07 -41.89
N GLN A 79 -8.25 5.79 -42.93
CA GLN A 79 -6.82 5.79 -43.25
C GLN A 79 -5.98 6.45 -42.16
N PHE A 80 -6.48 7.52 -41.53
CA PHE A 80 -5.81 8.20 -40.44
C PHE A 80 -5.68 7.24 -39.21
N GLU A 81 -6.75 6.56 -38.87
CA GLU A 81 -6.74 5.55 -37.81
C GLU A 81 -5.82 4.35 -38.11
N ALA A 82 -5.71 3.95 -39.37
CA ALA A 82 -4.77 2.92 -39.79
C ALA A 82 -3.32 3.38 -39.66
N ALA A 83 -3.02 4.63 -40.03
CA ALA A 83 -1.69 5.25 -39.85
C ALA A 83 -1.35 5.37 -38.35
N GLU A 84 -2.32 5.76 -37.53
CA GLU A 84 -2.20 5.82 -36.08
C GLU A 84 -1.80 4.47 -35.50
N ARG A 85 -2.53 3.41 -35.87
CA ARG A 85 -2.22 2.03 -35.45
C ARG A 85 -0.83 1.59 -35.90
N PHE A 86 -0.44 1.92 -37.14
CA PHE A 86 0.87 1.56 -37.66
C PHE A 86 2.04 2.25 -36.93
N LEU A 87 1.86 3.52 -36.57
CA LEU A 87 2.88 4.30 -35.85
C LEU A 87 2.86 4.04 -34.33
N GLN A 88 1.82 3.42 -33.81
CA GLN A 88 1.70 3.11 -32.39
C GLN A 88 2.85 2.19 -31.95
N LYS A 89 3.56 2.63 -30.90
CA LYS A 89 4.63 1.85 -30.28
C LYS A 89 4.16 1.37 -28.92
N ASP A 90 4.08 0.07 -28.75
CA ASP A 90 3.78 -0.54 -27.48
C ASP A 90 4.99 -0.53 -26.55
N ASP A 91 4.74 -0.54 -25.23
CA ASP A 91 5.73 -0.84 -24.23
C ASP A 91 5.69 -2.35 -23.89
N PRO A 92 6.58 -3.16 -24.47
CA PRO A 92 6.52 -4.62 -24.30
C PRO A 92 6.82 -5.04 -22.85
N VAL A 93 7.55 -4.23 -22.08
CA VAL A 93 7.88 -4.52 -20.68
C VAL A 93 6.64 -4.33 -19.82
N TYR A 94 5.93 -3.20 -20.00
CA TYR A 94 4.69 -2.92 -19.30
C TYR A 94 3.59 -3.92 -19.66
N ASN A 95 3.41 -4.17 -20.95
CA ASN A 95 2.39 -5.10 -21.45
C ASN A 95 2.63 -6.52 -20.94
N ARG A 96 3.88 -7.00 -20.95
CA ARG A 96 4.25 -8.32 -20.42
C ARG A 96 3.95 -8.43 -18.94
N PHE A 97 4.31 -7.41 -18.14
CA PHE A 97 4.02 -7.42 -16.70
C PHE A 97 2.53 -7.62 -16.44
N TRP A 98 1.68 -6.87 -17.12
CA TRP A 98 0.24 -6.94 -16.88
C TRP A 98 -0.41 -8.18 -17.49
N SER A 99 0.11 -8.72 -18.59
CA SER A 99 -0.40 -9.97 -19.16
C SER A 99 -0.26 -11.17 -18.22
N ASP A 100 0.74 -11.13 -17.32
CA ASP A 100 0.95 -12.20 -16.34
C ASP A 100 -0.10 -12.21 -15.21
N TYR A 101 -0.82 -11.11 -15.02
CA TYR A 101 -1.75 -10.94 -13.89
C TYR A 101 -3.21 -10.74 -14.32
N ASN A 102 -3.48 -10.15 -15.47
CA ASN A 102 -4.80 -9.65 -15.81
C ASN A 102 -5.21 -10.01 -17.22
N SER A 103 -6.54 -9.97 -17.43
CA SER A 103 -7.11 -9.97 -18.77
C SER A 103 -6.79 -8.66 -19.53
N THR A 104 -6.84 -8.71 -20.85
CA THR A 104 -6.64 -7.53 -21.72
C THR A 104 -7.59 -6.37 -21.40
N SER A 105 -8.81 -6.67 -20.94
CA SER A 105 -9.80 -5.65 -20.53
C SER A 105 -9.36 -4.79 -19.34
N GLU A 106 -8.58 -5.33 -18.43
CA GLU A 106 -8.08 -4.58 -17.28
C GLU A 106 -6.89 -3.69 -17.63
N GLN A 107 -6.07 -4.11 -18.60
CA GLN A 107 -5.05 -3.25 -19.20
C GLN A 107 -5.67 -2.04 -19.89
N GLU A 108 -6.77 -2.23 -20.61
CA GLU A 108 -7.47 -1.15 -21.30
C GLU A 108 -8.06 -0.11 -20.36
N SER A 109 -8.43 -0.48 -19.15
CA SER A 109 -8.96 0.45 -18.15
C SER A 109 -7.90 1.36 -17.51
N ARG A 110 -6.61 1.04 -17.68
CA ARG A 110 -5.50 1.81 -17.09
C ARG A 110 -5.13 2.98 -17.97
N MET A 111 -5.74 4.11 -17.66
CA MET A 111 -5.55 5.36 -18.39
C MET A 111 -4.75 6.35 -17.53
N ASP A 112 -3.80 7.04 -18.13
CA ASP A 112 -3.07 8.15 -17.56
C ASP A 112 -3.58 9.44 -18.21
N ASN A 113 -4.46 10.18 -17.54
CA ASN A 113 -5.16 11.35 -18.09
C ASN A 113 -5.84 11.06 -19.42
N GLY A 114 -6.56 9.94 -19.53
CA GLY A 114 -7.22 9.51 -20.76
C GLY A 114 -6.29 8.92 -21.82
N ILE A 115 -5.00 8.77 -21.53
CA ILE A 115 -3.98 8.24 -22.44
C ILE A 115 -3.45 6.92 -21.89
N LYS A 116 -3.34 5.93 -22.75
CA LYS A 116 -2.79 4.62 -22.39
C LYS A 116 -1.30 4.77 -22.04
N PRO A 117 -0.85 4.33 -20.84
CA PRO A 117 0.54 4.54 -20.41
C PRO A 117 1.59 4.02 -21.38
N TRP A 118 1.32 2.86 -22.01
CA TRP A 118 2.24 2.24 -22.94
C TRP A 118 2.42 2.98 -24.27
N THR A 119 1.60 3.97 -24.59
CA THR A 119 1.79 4.82 -25.76
C THR A 119 2.80 5.94 -25.54
N ARG A 120 3.25 6.16 -24.31
CA ARG A 120 4.29 7.13 -23.97
C ARG A 120 5.65 6.45 -23.92
N PRO A 121 6.65 6.88 -24.69
CA PRO A 121 7.97 6.26 -24.70
C PRO A 121 8.65 6.35 -23.32
N VAL A 122 9.43 5.33 -23.00
CA VAL A 122 10.22 5.28 -21.75
C VAL A 122 11.60 5.89 -22.05
N ILE A 123 12.00 6.86 -21.23
CA ILE A 123 13.30 7.52 -21.23
C ILE A 123 14.19 6.80 -20.20
N ARG A 124 15.35 6.31 -20.64
CA ARG A 124 16.35 5.64 -19.81
C ARG A 124 17.58 6.51 -19.62
N TYR A 125 18.26 6.34 -18.51
CA TYR A 125 19.56 6.97 -18.33
C TYR A 125 20.57 6.43 -19.37
N GLY A 126 21.26 7.33 -20.07
CA GLY A 126 22.27 6.94 -21.05
C GLY A 126 21.80 6.78 -22.51
N ASP A 127 20.52 6.96 -22.82
CA ASP A 127 19.97 6.92 -24.19
C ASP A 127 20.45 8.10 -25.08
N GLY A 128 21.45 8.87 -24.64
CA GLY A 128 22.13 9.95 -25.39
C GLY A 128 21.29 11.22 -25.63
N VAL A 129 20.01 11.19 -25.31
CA VAL A 129 19.02 12.24 -25.64
C VAL A 129 18.36 12.81 -24.38
N SER A 130 18.47 12.12 -23.26
CA SER A 130 17.77 12.48 -22.03
C SER A 130 18.66 13.25 -21.07
N ARG A 131 18.19 14.42 -20.67
CA ARG A 131 18.76 15.16 -19.55
C ARG A 131 17.94 14.88 -18.31
N LEU A 132 18.57 14.32 -17.27
CA LEU A 132 17.97 14.18 -15.94
C LEU A 132 17.98 15.54 -15.22
N VAL A 133 16.93 15.80 -14.47
CA VAL A 133 16.76 16.99 -13.62
C VAL A 133 16.76 16.54 -12.18
N THR A 134 17.65 17.17 -11.38
CA THR A 134 17.73 16.94 -9.93
C THR A 134 17.13 18.10 -9.16
N ASP A 135 16.58 17.84 -7.99
CA ASP A 135 16.20 18.87 -7.02
C ASP A 135 17.42 19.42 -6.26
N SER A 136 17.18 20.36 -5.35
CA SER A 136 18.24 20.97 -4.50
C SER A 136 19.00 19.97 -3.65
N ASP A 137 18.41 18.83 -3.35
CA ASP A 137 18.97 17.77 -2.53
C ASP A 137 19.73 16.71 -3.34
N GLY A 138 19.75 16.86 -4.67
CA GLY A 138 20.43 15.97 -5.61
C GLY A 138 19.61 14.75 -6.03
N PHE A 139 18.32 14.67 -5.66
CA PHE A 139 17.44 13.58 -6.11
C PHE A 139 16.98 13.81 -7.55
N VAL A 140 16.97 12.74 -8.35
CA VAL A 140 16.43 12.74 -9.70
C VAL A 140 14.90 12.82 -9.64
N VAL A 141 14.35 13.96 -10.06
CA VAL A 141 12.90 14.26 -9.96
C VAL A 141 12.21 14.36 -11.31
N ALA A 142 12.97 14.60 -12.39
CA ALA A 142 12.42 14.75 -13.73
C ALA A 142 13.43 14.36 -14.81
N ALA A 143 12.94 14.21 -16.03
CA ALA A 143 13.75 14.05 -17.24
C ALA A 143 13.21 14.95 -18.35
N VAL A 144 14.07 15.28 -19.33
CA VAL A 144 13.65 15.99 -20.53
C VAL A 144 13.53 14.96 -21.65
N ASP A 145 12.36 14.87 -22.28
CA ASP A 145 12.10 13.94 -23.38
C ASP A 145 12.77 14.38 -24.69
N ASN A 146 12.70 13.52 -25.71
CA ASN A 146 13.31 13.77 -27.04
C ASN A 146 12.71 14.98 -27.76
N PHE A 147 11.59 15.50 -27.27
CA PHE A 147 10.93 16.70 -27.82
C PHE A 147 11.18 17.95 -26.96
N GLY A 148 12.10 17.88 -26.01
CA GLY A 148 12.45 18.98 -25.11
C GLY A 148 11.42 19.23 -24.00
N LYS A 149 10.43 18.34 -23.77
CA LYS A 149 9.44 18.47 -22.72
C LYS A 149 9.93 17.82 -21.44
N THR A 150 9.78 18.53 -20.33
CA THR A 150 10.11 18.00 -18.99
C THR A 150 8.99 17.09 -18.52
N THR A 151 9.34 15.87 -18.09
CA THR A 151 8.43 14.90 -17.51
C THR A 151 8.81 14.56 -16.07
N HIS A 152 7.81 14.44 -15.22
CA HIS A 152 7.92 13.96 -13.83
C HIS A 152 7.36 12.55 -13.66
N ARG A 153 7.00 11.86 -14.74
CA ARG A 153 6.37 10.54 -14.75
C ARG A 153 7.42 9.46 -14.54
N ARG A 154 7.81 9.27 -13.28
CA ARG A 154 8.77 8.23 -12.87
C ARG A 154 8.17 6.84 -13.05
N VAL A 155 8.95 5.90 -13.55
CA VAL A 155 8.56 4.49 -13.71
C VAL A 155 9.67 3.55 -13.25
N CYS A 156 9.26 2.37 -12.81
CA CYS A 156 10.18 1.30 -12.43
C CYS A 156 11.01 0.84 -13.64
N PRO A 157 12.34 0.67 -13.52
CA PRO A 157 13.18 0.19 -14.62
C PRO A 157 12.88 -1.26 -15.06
N HIS A 158 12.18 -2.03 -14.20
CA HIS A 158 11.93 -3.46 -14.42
C HIS A 158 10.56 -3.78 -15.01
N CYS A 159 9.51 -3.03 -14.62
CA CYS A 159 8.13 -3.30 -15.08
C CYS A 159 7.44 -2.10 -15.71
N HIS A 160 8.10 -0.93 -15.73
CA HIS A 160 7.60 0.34 -16.26
C HIS A 160 6.28 0.84 -15.64
N ASN A 161 5.88 0.29 -14.49
CA ASN A 161 4.78 0.83 -13.71
C ASN A 161 5.18 2.15 -13.01
N PRO A 162 4.21 3.04 -12.75
CA PRO A 162 4.49 4.36 -12.17
C PRO A 162 5.06 4.26 -10.75
N LEU A 163 5.97 5.18 -10.42
CA LEU A 163 6.56 5.33 -9.10
C LEU A 163 6.26 6.73 -8.55
N PRO A 164 5.78 6.85 -7.30
CA PRO A 164 5.62 8.14 -6.64
C PRO A 164 6.92 8.94 -6.57
N LEU A 165 6.81 10.27 -6.56
CA LEU A 165 7.96 11.17 -6.48
C LEU A 165 8.77 10.99 -5.19
N GLY A 166 8.10 10.58 -4.09
CA GLY A 166 8.73 10.33 -2.79
C GLY A 166 9.62 9.10 -2.72
N PHE A 167 9.50 8.15 -3.68
CA PHE A 167 10.31 6.92 -3.65
C PHE A 167 11.80 7.22 -3.87
N GLY A 168 12.64 6.70 -2.97
CA GLY A 168 14.07 6.99 -2.88
C GLY A 168 14.39 8.20 -1.99
N LYS A 169 13.44 9.10 -1.75
CA LYS A 169 13.56 10.28 -0.89
C LYS A 169 12.91 10.07 0.48
N ASN A 170 11.79 9.38 0.52
CA ASN A 170 11.05 9.08 1.74
C ASN A 170 11.20 7.61 2.15
N PRO A 171 11.20 7.30 3.44
CA PRO A 171 10.95 5.93 3.90
C PRO A 171 9.56 5.47 3.42
N VAL A 172 9.44 4.20 3.08
CA VAL A 172 8.18 3.61 2.61
C VAL A 172 7.66 2.63 3.65
N LYS A 173 6.34 2.65 3.87
CA LYS A 173 5.62 1.69 4.70
C LYS A 173 4.49 1.05 3.90
N ASN A 174 4.55 -0.26 3.76
CA ASN A 174 3.57 -1.05 3.05
C ASN A 174 2.50 -1.59 4.01
N ILE A 175 1.23 -1.32 3.73
CA ILE A 175 0.10 -1.82 4.51
C ILE A 175 -0.81 -2.63 3.58
N SER A 176 -1.03 -3.89 3.94
CA SER A 176 -1.93 -4.78 3.21
C SER A 176 -3.29 -4.83 3.90
N ILE A 177 -4.35 -4.55 3.14
CA ILE A 177 -5.73 -4.64 3.61
C ILE A 177 -6.35 -5.90 3.02
N ILE A 178 -6.65 -6.84 3.90
CA ILE A 178 -7.16 -8.16 3.56
C ILE A 178 -8.61 -8.23 4.04
N GLY A 179 -9.52 -8.57 3.16
CA GLY A 179 -10.91 -8.83 3.54
C GLY A 179 -11.26 -10.27 3.22
N ILE A 180 -11.72 -11.02 4.20
CA ILE A 180 -12.31 -12.32 3.94
C ILE A 180 -13.54 -12.11 3.04
N THR A 181 -13.87 -13.09 2.21
CA THR A 181 -15.01 -12.99 1.27
C THR A 181 -16.26 -12.45 1.98
N GLY A 182 -16.87 -11.43 1.41
CA GLY A 182 -18.04 -10.77 1.99
C GLY A 182 -17.78 -9.70 3.04
N ALA A 183 -16.56 -9.51 3.54
CA ALA A 183 -16.23 -8.57 4.64
C ALA A 183 -16.39 -7.08 4.30
N GLY A 184 -16.79 -6.71 3.07
CA GLY A 184 -17.01 -5.30 2.69
C GLY A 184 -15.74 -4.47 2.52
N LYS A 185 -14.64 -5.10 2.14
CA LYS A 185 -13.31 -4.51 2.01
C LYS A 185 -13.26 -3.28 1.09
N THR A 186 -13.81 -3.34 -0.12
CA THR A 186 -13.81 -2.21 -1.08
C THR A 186 -14.52 -0.99 -0.50
N VAL A 187 -15.64 -1.21 0.19
CA VAL A 187 -16.38 -0.16 0.91
C VAL A 187 -15.53 0.43 2.03
N TYR A 188 -14.89 -0.43 2.85
CA TYR A 188 -14.01 0.01 3.92
C TYR A 188 -12.86 0.88 3.38
N ILE A 189 -12.16 0.43 2.36
CA ILE A 189 -11.05 1.17 1.75
C ILE A 189 -11.53 2.51 1.20
N SER A 190 -12.65 2.54 0.45
CA SER A 190 -13.19 3.78 -0.10
C SER A 190 -13.50 4.80 0.99
N GLN A 191 -14.11 4.38 2.09
CA GLN A 191 -14.42 5.28 3.22
C GLN A 191 -13.17 5.68 4.01
N LEU A 192 -12.23 4.76 4.22
CA LEU A 192 -10.94 5.05 4.85
C LEU A 192 -10.17 6.12 4.07
N LEU A 193 -10.04 5.93 2.76
CA LEU A 193 -9.35 6.87 1.87
C LEU A 193 -10.02 8.24 1.88
N LYS A 194 -11.34 8.29 1.81
CA LYS A 194 -12.11 9.53 1.86
C LYS A 194 -11.86 10.35 3.13
N GLY A 195 -11.70 9.66 4.27
CA GLY A 195 -11.46 10.30 5.57
C GLY A 195 -10.00 10.50 5.95
N MET A 196 -9.04 9.94 5.21
CA MET A 196 -7.64 9.83 5.62
C MET A 196 -7.00 11.17 5.97
N VAL A 197 -7.27 12.21 5.21
CA VAL A 197 -6.72 13.56 5.47
C VAL A 197 -7.19 14.09 6.83
N ASP A 198 -8.47 13.93 7.14
CA ASP A 198 -9.05 14.37 8.42
C ASP A 198 -8.56 13.50 9.58
N TYR A 199 -8.45 12.19 9.40
CA TYR A 199 -7.96 11.28 10.43
C TYR A 199 -6.50 11.57 10.77
N ALA A 200 -5.65 11.75 9.76
CA ALA A 200 -4.27 12.17 9.95
C ALA A 200 -4.18 13.52 10.67
N ALA A 201 -4.96 14.52 10.25
CA ALA A 201 -4.97 15.85 10.85
C ALA A 201 -5.40 15.80 12.34
N LYS A 202 -6.41 15.01 12.68
CA LYS A 202 -6.82 14.78 14.07
C LYS A 202 -5.72 14.14 14.92
N SER A 203 -4.81 13.42 14.31
CA SER A 203 -3.66 12.76 14.96
C SER A 203 -2.38 13.61 14.91
N GLY A 204 -2.46 14.87 14.46
CA GLY A 204 -1.30 15.78 14.38
C GLY A 204 -0.40 15.54 13.19
N LEU A 205 -0.87 14.81 12.18
CA LEU A 205 -0.18 14.53 10.92
C LEU A 205 -0.83 15.31 9.79
N ALA A 206 -0.10 15.52 8.69
CA ALA A 206 -0.69 15.89 7.41
C ALA A 206 -0.61 14.70 6.46
N ALA A 207 -1.66 14.45 5.69
CA ALA A 207 -1.71 13.40 4.69
C ALA A 207 -2.20 13.95 3.36
N PHE A 208 -1.67 13.45 2.25
CA PHE A 208 -2.15 13.78 0.92
C PHE A 208 -1.89 12.63 -0.06
N PHE A 209 -2.75 12.54 -1.07
CA PHE A 209 -2.57 11.60 -2.16
C PHE A 209 -1.39 12.01 -3.03
N THR A 210 -0.70 11.03 -3.58
CA THR A 210 0.44 11.28 -4.47
C THR A 210 0.09 11.09 -5.95
N SER A 211 -1.13 10.61 -6.25
CA SER A 211 -1.64 10.41 -7.60
C SER A 211 -3.16 10.64 -7.70
N ASP A 212 -3.69 10.69 -8.92
CA ASP A 212 -5.14 10.79 -9.15
C ASP A 212 -5.86 9.43 -8.99
N HIS A 213 -5.09 8.34 -8.87
CA HIS A 213 -5.65 6.99 -8.75
C HIS A 213 -6.56 6.85 -7.53
N GLU A 214 -6.13 7.35 -6.38
CA GLU A 214 -6.87 7.31 -5.12
C GLU A 214 -8.18 8.09 -5.21
N SER A 215 -8.14 9.29 -5.80
CA SER A 215 -9.35 10.10 -6.03
C SER A 215 -10.33 9.42 -6.96
N ASN A 216 -9.83 8.78 -8.02
CA ASN A 216 -10.65 8.01 -8.96
C ASN A 216 -11.25 6.76 -8.29
N PHE A 217 -10.47 6.08 -7.45
CA PHE A 217 -10.97 4.93 -6.68
C PHE A 217 -12.11 5.32 -5.74
N ILE A 218 -11.97 6.43 -5.00
CA ILE A 218 -13.01 6.98 -4.12
C ILE A 218 -14.27 7.32 -4.93
N ALA A 219 -14.12 7.98 -6.07
CA ALA A 219 -15.24 8.38 -6.92
C ALA A 219 -15.99 7.19 -7.51
N ALA A 220 -15.26 6.16 -7.97
CA ALA A 220 -15.83 4.93 -8.52
C ALA A 220 -16.58 4.12 -7.45
N ASN A 221 -16.04 4.08 -6.21
CA ASN A 221 -16.57 3.29 -5.10
C ASN A 221 -17.35 4.12 -4.07
N GLN A 222 -17.98 5.20 -4.50
CA GLN A 222 -18.71 6.10 -3.62
C GLN A 222 -19.93 5.41 -3.00
N VAL A 223 -20.02 5.42 -1.67
CA VAL A 223 -21.15 4.93 -0.90
C VAL A 223 -22.08 6.10 -0.55
N ALA A 224 -23.35 5.98 -0.93
CA ALA A 224 -24.36 6.99 -0.66
C ALA A 224 -25.75 6.34 -0.51
N LYS A 225 -26.70 7.04 0.13
CA LYS A 225 -28.08 6.59 0.29
C LYS A 225 -28.68 6.21 -1.07
N GLY A 226 -29.25 5.02 -1.16
CA GLY A 226 -29.92 4.51 -2.36
C GLY A 226 -28.99 4.17 -3.54
N LYS A 227 -27.68 4.48 -3.45
CA LYS A 227 -26.69 4.12 -4.48
C LYS A 227 -26.25 2.67 -4.28
N PRO A 228 -26.18 1.85 -5.35
CA PRO A 228 -25.65 0.50 -5.27
C PRO A 228 -24.28 0.46 -4.58
N LEU A 229 -24.06 -0.55 -3.75
CA LEU A 229 -22.75 -0.78 -3.18
C LEU A 229 -21.74 -1.14 -4.27
N PRO A 230 -20.46 -0.79 -4.08
CA PRO A 230 -19.40 -1.21 -5.00
C PRO A 230 -19.34 -2.73 -5.18
N ASP A 231 -18.98 -3.17 -6.37
CA ASP A 231 -18.72 -4.57 -6.65
C ASP A 231 -17.56 -5.11 -5.82
N SER A 232 -17.51 -6.43 -5.63
CA SER A 232 -16.39 -7.08 -4.97
C SER A 232 -15.11 -6.95 -5.81
N THR A 233 -13.96 -6.91 -5.14
CA THR A 233 -12.66 -6.94 -5.81
C THR A 233 -12.53 -8.24 -6.59
N LEU A 234 -12.16 -8.15 -7.87
CA LEU A 234 -12.03 -9.31 -8.74
C LEU A 234 -10.93 -10.26 -8.23
N PRO A 235 -11.24 -11.55 -8.07
CA PRO A 235 -10.23 -12.55 -7.75
C PRO A 235 -9.23 -12.72 -8.90
N ASN A 236 -8.06 -13.27 -8.60
CA ASN A 236 -7.01 -13.56 -9.59
C ASN A 236 -6.51 -12.33 -10.37
N SER A 237 -6.64 -11.15 -9.79
CA SER A 237 -6.09 -9.91 -10.34
C SER A 237 -5.11 -9.26 -9.37
N LEU A 238 -4.11 -8.55 -9.91
CA LEU A 238 -3.21 -7.73 -9.13
C LEU A 238 -3.83 -6.33 -8.96
N SER A 239 -4.12 -5.97 -7.72
CA SER A 239 -4.62 -4.63 -7.40
C SER A 239 -3.54 -3.56 -7.60
N GLN A 240 -3.96 -2.39 -8.06
CA GLN A 240 -3.06 -1.24 -8.10
C GLN A 240 -2.81 -0.73 -6.68
N PRO A 241 -1.55 -0.50 -6.28
CA PRO A 241 -1.24 0.10 -5.00
C PRO A 241 -1.72 1.56 -4.95
N MET A 242 -2.16 2.00 -3.77
CA MET A 242 -2.58 3.37 -3.49
C MET A 242 -1.53 4.05 -2.62
N PHE A 243 -1.27 5.33 -2.86
CA PHE A 243 -0.12 6.02 -2.27
C PHE A 243 -0.55 7.25 -1.48
N TYR A 244 0.00 7.37 -0.27
CA TYR A 244 -0.14 8.53 0.60
C TYR A 244 1.22 8.99 1.09
N ASP A 245 1.44 10.28 1.08
CA ASP A 245 2.52 10.88 1.86
C ASP A 245 1.97 11.36 3.20
N ILE A 246 2.63 10.96 4.29
CA ILE A 246 2.35 11.35 5.66
C ILE A 246 3.47 12.27 6.13
N ILE A 247 3.12 13.50 6.50
CA ILE A 247 4.08 14.46 7.04
C ILE A 247 3.93 14.54 8.56
N GLN A 248 5.03 14.31 9.23
CA GLN A 248 5.21 14.53 10.66
C GLN A 248 5.95 15.87 10.85
N SER A 249 5.41 16.76 11.67
CA SER A 249 6.02 18.03 12.02
C SER A 249 6.49 18.02 13.47
N ASN A 250 7.80 18.10 13.69
CA ASN A 250 8.42 18.21 15.01
C ASN A 250 9.13 19.59 15.10
N GLY A 251 8.41 20.59 15.54
CA GLY A 251 8.95 21.98 15.57
C GLY A 251 9.29 22.47 14.16
N SER A 252 10.56 22.79 13.91
CA SER A 252 11.03 23.26 12.60
C SER A 252 11.37 22.14 11.61
N SER A 253 11.45 20.88 12.06
CA SER A 253 11.77 19.77 11.17
C SER A 253 10.50 19.09 10.67
N LYS A 254 10.48 18.75 9.39
CA LYS A 254 9.43 17.97 8.74
C LYS A 254 10.02 16.65 8.27
N LYS A 255 9.35 15.55 8.58
CA LYS A 255 9.67 14.22 8.05
C LYS A 255 8.49 13.73 7.24
N THR A 256 8.76 13.24 6.04
CA THR A 256 7.74 12.65 5.18
C THR A 256 8.00 11.14 5.06
N ASP A 257 6.98 10.35 5.27
CA ASP A 257 6.97 8.91 5.02
C ASP A 257 5.91 8.62 3.95
N THR A 258 6.21 7.73 3.00
CA THR A 258 5.24 7.30 1.98
C THR A 258 4.58 6.00 2.42
N ILE A 259 3.25 6.00 2.47
CA ILE A 259 2.43 4.82 2.75
C ILE A 259 1.96 4.22 1.43
N VAL A 260 2.09 2.92 1.30
CA VAL A 260 1.52 2.14 0.19
C VAL A 260 0.43 1.25 0.76
N LEU A 261 -0.79 1.42 0.27
CA LEU A 261 -1.92 0.58 0.63
C LEU A 261 -2.20 -0.42 -0.50
N TYR A 262 -2.37 -1.68 -0.13
CA TYR A 262 -2.72 -2.75 -1.05
C TYR A 262 -4.10 -3.32 -0.71
N ASP A 263 -4.93 -3.46 -1.74
CA ASP A 263 -6.23 -4.12 -1.67
C ASP A 263 -6.11 -5.57 -2.14
N ILE A 264 -6.45 -6.55 -1.29
CA ILE A 264 -6.36 -7.98 -1.62
C ILE A 264 -7.74 -8.57 -1.72
N ALA A 265 -8.08 -9.21 -2.84
CA ALA A 265 -9.29 -10.01 -2.92
C ALA A 265 -9.23 -11.18 -1.91
N GLY A 266 -10.30 -11.37 -1.13
CA GLY A 266 -10.34 -12.41 -0.09
C GLY A 266 -10.13 -13.81 -0.64
N GLU A 267 -10.58 -14.06 -1.85
CA GLU A 267 -10.41 -15.31 -2.58
C GLU A 267 -8.94 -15.65 -2.82
N ASN A 268 -8.08 -14.64 -3.04
CA ASN A 268 -6.64 -14.82 -3.20
C ASN A 268 -5.94 -15.26 -1.91
N CYS A 269 -6.63 -15.18 -0.75
CA CYS A 269 -6.10 -15.63 0.54
C CYS A 269 -6.43 -17.09 0.86
N ARG A 270 -7.18 -17.78 0.00
CA ARG A 270 -7.58 -19.19 0.22
C ARG A 270 -6.47 -20.19 -0.05
N SER A 271 -5.50 -19.84 -0.90
CA SER A 271 -4.35 -20.70 -1.19
C SER A 271 -3.04 -19.92 -1.13
N ALA A 272 -1.96 -20.58 -0.70
CA ALA A 272 -0.62 -19.99 -0.71
C ALA A 272 -0.15 -19.67 -2.14
N ALA A 273 -0.52 -20.47 -3.13
CA ALA A 273 -0.15 -20.25 -4.53
C ALA A 273 -0.78 -18.96 -5.10
N ASP A 274 -2.08 -18.74 -4.84
CA ASP A 274 -2.76 -17.52 -5.27
C ASP A 274 -2.24 -16.31 -4.52
N MET A 275 -1.99 -16.44 -3.21
CA MET A 275 -1.43 -15.37 -2.41
C MET A 275 -0.03 -14.96 -2.90
N VAL A 276 0.86 -15.90 -3.16
CA VAL A 276 2.19 -15.62 -3.72
C VAL A 276 2.09 -14.99 -5.11
N ARG A 277 1.12 -15.39 -5.92
CA ARG A 277 0.97 -14.87 -7.28
C ARG A 277 0.34 -13.47 -7.31
N PHE A 278 -0.78 -13.26 -6.61
CA PHE A 278 -1.60 -12.05 -6.71
C PHE A 278 -1.45 -11.09 -5.52
N ALA A 279 -0.84 -11.52 -4.44
CA ALA A 279 -0.70 -10.76 -3.21
C ALA A 279 0.74 -10.78 -2.66
N ARG A 280 1.73 -10.81 -3.56
CA ARG A 280 3.15 -10.86 -3.21
C ARG A 280 3.63 -9.74 -2.29
N PHE A 281 2.97 -8.59 -2.32
CA PHE A 281 3.24 -7.47 -1.43
C PHE A 281 3.06 -7.83 0.07
N ILE A 282 2.36 -8.93 0.39
CA ILE A 282 2.22 -9.41 1.77
C ILE A 282 3.60 -9.71 2.39
N GLU A 283 4.51 -10.34 1.64
CA GLU A 283 5.87 -10.62 2.10
C GLU A 283 6.68 -9.35 2.43
N HIS A 284 6.26 -8.22 1.87
CA HIS A 284 6.89 -6.90 2.04
C HIS A 284 6.07 -5.95 2.91
N SER A 285 5.02 -6.45 3.57
CA SER A 285 4.16 -5.62 4.41
C SER A 285 4.85 -5.22 5.71
N ASP A 286 4.71 -3.95 6.08
CA ASP A 286 5.07 -3.41 7.39
C ASP A 286 3.90 -3.46 8.39
N GLY A 287 2.67 -3.59 7.88
CA GLY A 287 1.45 -3.69 8.67
C GLY A 287 0.31 -4.38 7.90
N LEU A 288 -0.57 -5.04 8.64
CA LEU A 288 -1.72 -5.76 8.09
C LEU A 288 -3.01 -5.23 8.70
N ILE A 289 -4.07 -5.12 7.89
CA ILE A 289 -5.45 -4.91 8.34
C ILE A 289 -6.26 -6.09 7.80
N LEU A 290 -6.81 -6.91 8.68
CA LEU A 290 -7.64 -8.06 8.34
C LEU A 290 -9.10 -7.76 8.69
N LEU A 291 -9.98 -7.78 7.70
CA LEU A 291 -11.42 -7.58 7.86
C LEU A 291 -12.14 -8.93 7.84
N ILE A 292 -12.93 -9.20 8.89
CA ILE A 292 -13.71 -10.43 9.05
C ILE A 292 -15.18 -10.05 9.21
N ASP A 293 -16.06 -10.69 8.47
CA ASP A 293 -17.52 -10.51 8.60
C ASP A 293 -18.01 -11.10 9.93
N PRO A 294 -18.90 -10.45 10.69
CA PRO A 294 -19.50 -10.99 11.91
C PRO A 294 -20.13 -12.39 11.73
N LYS A 295 -20.67 -12.66 10.54
CA LYS A 295 -21.24 -13.97 10.20
C LYS A 295 -20.24 -15.11 10.23
N GLN A 296 -18.97 -14.83 9.93
CA GLN A 296 -17.86 -15.78 9.94
C GLN A 296 -17.25 -15.96 11.33
N LEU A 297 -17.71 -15.20 12.32
CA LEU A 297 -17.34 -15.30 13.72
C LEU A 297 -18.50 -15.80 14.60
N ASN A 298 -19.59 -16.25 14.00
CA ASN A 298 -20.81 -16.66 14.68
C ASN A 298 -21.42 -15.58 15.59
N PHE A 299 -21.30 -14.30 15.20
CA PHE A 299 -21.82 -13.15 15.93
C PHE A 299 -23.27 -12.82 15.57
N THR A 300 -23.80 -13.44 14.54
CA THR A 300 -25.18 -13.25 14.05
C THR A 300 -25.88 -14.59 13.96
N SER A 301 -27.21 -14.60 14.06
CA SER A 301 -28.01 -15.82 13.98
C SER A 301 -28.02 -16.49 12.60
N ASP A 302 -27.69 -15.72 11.55
CA ASP A 302 -27.54 -16.16 10.16
C ASP A 302 -26.05 -16.34 9.83
N CYS A 303 -25.39 -17.28 10.54
CA CYS A 303 -23.98 -17.58 10.29
C CYS A 303 -23.75 -18.05 8.84
N ASP A 304 -22.55 -17.73 8.33
CA ASP A 304 -22.11 -18.14 6.98
C ASP A 304 -21.48 -19.53 7.06
N GLU A 305 -22.30 -20.58 7.08
CA GLU A 305 -21.85 -21.97 7.21
C GLU A 305 -20.83 -22.38 6.13
N GLU A 306 -20.91 -21.81 4.93
CA GLU A 306 -20.00 -22.12 3.82
C GLU A 306 -18.60 -21.49 4.02
N ASN A 307 -18.51 -20.39 4.75
CA ASN A 307 -17.27 -19.61 4.93
C ASN A 307 -16.84 -19.44 6.39
N VAL A 308 -17.40 -20.21 7.31
CA VAL A 308 -17.06 -20.14 8.76
C VAL A 308 -15.57 -20.43 9.02
N ASP A 309 -14.95 -21.28 8.22
CA ASP A 309 -13.52 -21.61 8.33
C ASP A 309 -12.61 -20.63 7.54
N ALA A 310 -13.18 -19.72 6.75
CA ALA A 310 -12.40 -18.83 5.90
C ALA A 310 -11.43 -17.92 6.68
N PRO A 311 -11.76 -17.36 7.86
CA PRO A 311 -10.82 -16.59 8.65
C PRO A 311 -9.62 -17.42 9.12
N SER A 312 -9.86 -18.63 9.60
CA SER A 312 -8.81 -19.56 10.06
C SER A 312 -7.87 -19.96 8.92
N LEU A 313 -8.44 -20.27 7.76
CA LEU A 313 -7.68 -20.62 6.56
C LEU A 313 -6.83 -19.44 6.09
N ALA A 314 -7.40 -18.23 6.01
CA ALA A 314 -6.68 -17.03 5.59
C ALA A 314 -5.53 -16.70 6.55
N LEU A 315 -5.73 -16.77 7.87
CA LEU A 315 -4.69 -16.53 8.88
C LEU A 315 -3.54 -17.52 8.76
N ASN A 316 -3.83 -18.82 8.60
CA ASN A 316 -2.79 -19.84 8.43
C ASN A 316 -2.03 -19.66 7.12
N THR A 317 -2.72 -19.35 6.03
CA THR A 317 -2.10 -19.08 4.72
C THR A 317 -1.20 -17.85 4.78
N LEU A 318 -1.67 -16.75 5.38
CA LEU A 318 -0.88 -15.53 5.62
C LEU A 318 0.38 -15.83 6.43
N HIS A 319 0.24 -16.56 7.53
CA HIS A 319 1.36 -16.93 8.38
C HIS A 319 2.41 -17.73 7.59
N GLY A 320 1.97 -18.74 6.82
CA GLY A 320 2.86 -19.56 6.01
C GLY A 320 3.62 -18.76 4.94
N VAL A 321 2.94 -17.84 4.25
CA VAL A 321 3.56 -16.97 3.23
C VAL A 321 4.55 -15.99 3.85
N ILE A 322 4.18 -15.32 4.94
CA ILE A 322 5.03 -14.29 5.57
C ILE A 322 6.27 -14.91 6.22
N THR A 323 6.12 -16.01 6.94
CA THR A 323 7.22 -16.59 7.73
C THR A 323 8.06 -17.58 6.95
N GLY A 324 7.51 -18.19 5.92
CA GLY A 324 8.16 -19.24 5.12
C GLY A 324 8.54 -20.51 5.90
N GLN A 325 8.23 -20.58 7.19
CA GLN A 325 8.63 -21.66 8.10
C GLN A 325 7.55 -21.94 9.14
N GLN A 326 7.28 -23.20 9.41
CA GLN A 326 6.44 -23.61 10.53
C GLN A 326 7.13 -23.31 11.87
N GLY A 327 6.34 -22.87 12.86
CA GLY A 327 6.79 -22.63 14.23
C GLY A 327 7.42 -21.27 14.50
N ARG A 328 7.47 -20.37 13.51
CA ARG A 328 7.95 -19.01 13.70
C ARG A 328 6.77 -18.03 13.73
N LYS A 329 6.69 -17.20 14.77
CA LYS A 329 5.64 -16.18 14.86
C LYS A 329 5.85 -15.02 13.89
N CYS A 330 4.77 -14.55 13.29
CA CYS A 330 4.75 -13.35 12.48
C CYS A 330 4.92 -12.12 13.38
N THR A 331 5.86 -11.25 13.03
CA THR A 331 6.18 -10.03 13.78
C THR A 331 5.55 -8.77 13.21
N ILE A 332 4.91 -8.87 12.03
CA ILE A 332 4.22 -7.75 11.41
C ILE A 332 2.99 -7.39 12.24
N PRO A 333 2.80 -6.12 12.64
CA PRO A 333 1.62 -5.71 13.39
C PRO A 333 0.35 -5.92 12.54
N MET A 334 -0.66 -6.55 13.14
CA MET A 334 -1.92 -6.87 12.49
C MET A 334 -3.11 -6.26 13.25
N ALA A 335 -3.88 -5.41 12.58
CA ALA A 335 -5.19 -4.97 13.06
C ALA A 335 -6.25 -5.96 12.56
N VAL A 336 -6.83 -6.74 13.48
CA VAL A 336 -7.90 -7.70 13.17
C VAL A 336 -9.24 -7.01 13.43
N CYS A 337 -10.02 -6.80 12.38
CA CYS A 337 -11.22 -5.99 12.42
C CYS A 337 -12.48 -6.85 12.22
N VAL A 338 -13.39 -6.83 13.19
CA VAL A 338 -14.76 -7.23 12.95
C VAL A 338 -15.41 -6.14 12.11
N SER A 339 -15.60 -6.41 10.82
CA SER A 339 -16.26 -5.50 9.89
C SER A 339 -17.78 -5.49 10.10
N LYS A 340 -18.50 -4.56 9.47
CA LYS A 340 -19.97 -4.46 9.61
C LYS A 340 -20.44 -4.58 11.06
N SER A 341 -19.68 -3.97 11.99
CA SER A 341 -19.92 -4.08 13.43
C SER A 341 -21.29 -3.54 13.87
N ASP A 342 -21.95 -2.74 13.02
CA ASP A 342 -23.33 -2.30 13.19
C ASP A 342 -24.33 -3.48 13.17
N GLN A 343 -24.02 -4.60 12.49
CA GLN A 343 -24.88 -5.79 12.43
C GLN A 343 -24.83 -6.66 13.69
N CYS A 344 -23.81 -6.47 14.53
CA CYS A 344 -23.64 -7.22 15.79
C CYS A 344 -23.45 -6.30 16.98
N PHE A 345 -23.95 -5.07 16.91
CA PHE A 345 -23.69 -4.00 17.88
C PHE A 345 -24.07 -4.41 19.31
N ASP A 346 -25.16 -5.12 19.50
CA ASP A 346 -25.70 -5.48 20.81
C ASP A 346 -24.81 -6.48 21.59
N ILE A 347 -24.02 -7.28 20.89
CA ILE A 347 -23.12 -8.26 21.51
C ILE A 347 -21.70 -7.74 21.69
N LEU A 348 -21.37 -6.60 21.06
CA LEU A 348 -20.04 -6.01 21.20
C LEU A 348 -19.82 -5.45 22.60
N PRO A 349 -18.58 -5.50 23.12
CA PRO A 349 -18.22 -4.81 24.34
C PRO A 349 -18.60 -3.32 24.30
N SER A 350 -18.98 -2.73 25.43
CA SER A 350 -19.37 -1.32 25.51
C SER A 350 -18.29 -0.38 24.96
N MET A 351 -17.02 -0.68 25.18
CA MET A 351 -15.91 0.08 24.61
C MET A 351 -15.86 0.03 23.07
N ALA A 352 -16.35 -1.04 22.47
CA ALA A 352 -16.47 -1.13 21.01
C ALA A 352 -17.64 -0.29 20.47
N GLN A 353 -18.59 0.03 21.30
CA GLN A 353 -19.75 0.86 20.97
C GLN A 353 -19.44 2.36 21.08
N GLU A 354 -18.44 2.75 21.86
CA GLU A 354 -18.04 4.13 22.11
C GLU A 354 -16.80 4.52 21.28
N HIS A 355 -16.66 5.82 20.95
CA HIS A 355 -15.45 6.33 20.34
C HIS A 355 -14.33 6.50 21.36
N ILE A 356 -13.17 5.87 21.11
CA ILE A 356 -12.02 5.85 22.05
C ILE A 356 -11.03 7.00 21.79
N GLN A 357 -11.27 7.88 20.87
CA GLN A 357 -10.36 9.01 20.60
C GLN A 357 -10.49 10.07 21.69
N VAL A 358 -9.46 10.21 22.52
CA VAL A 358 -9.38 11.26 23.53
C VAL A 358 -8.53 12.41 23.03
N ALA A 359 -9.18 13.54 22.74
CA ALA A 359 -8.47 14.81 22.57
C ALA A 359 -8.10 15.36 23.94
N ARG A 360 -6.82 15.35 24.31
CA ARG A 360 -6.36 16.03 25.53
C ARG A 360 -5.92 17.46 25.20
N ARG A 361 -6.43 18.42 25.96
CA ARG A 361 -5.90 19.78 25.96
C ARG A 361 -4.69 19.82 26.91
N ASN A 362 -3.55 20.28 26.41
CA ASN A 362 -2.44 20.61 27.28
C ASN A 362 -2.70 21.90 28.06
N GLU A 363 -1.84 22.24 29.04
CA GLU A 363 -1.94 23.44 29.87
C GLU A 363 -1.95 24.78 29.08
N MET A 364 -1.48 24.77 27.85
CA MET A 364 -1.47 25.92 26.92
C MET A 364 -2.70 25.96 26.00
N GLY A 365 -3.70 25.11 26.22
CA GLY A 365 -4.92 25.07 25.41
C GLY A 365 -4.76 24.45 24.01
N VAL A 366 -3.56 23.99 23.65
CA VAL A 366 -3.31 23.26 22.41
C VAL A 366 -3.86 21.85 22.54
N ILE A 367 -4.66 21.42 21.57
CA ILE A 367 -5.16 20.03 21.52
C ILE A 367 -4.00 19.12 21.11
N ALA A 368 -3.32 18.54 22.10
CA ALA A 368 -2.39 17.46 21.85
C ALA A 368 -3.20 16.18 21.61
N LYS A 369 -3.21 15.68 20.38
CA LYS A 369 -3.90 14.45 20.03
C LYS A 369 -2.97 13.28 20.28
N GLU A 370 -3.21 12.60 21.38
CA GLU A 370 -2.50 11.40 21.77
C GLU A 370 -3.39 10.19 21.47
N PHE A 371 -2.80 9.16 20.88
CA PHE A 371 -3.51 7.92 20.67
C PHE A 371 -3.62 7.15 21.98
N ASP A 372 -4.86 6.90 22.45
CA ASP A 372 -5.09 6.16 23.69
C ASP A 372 -4.86 4.65 23.49
N GLY A 373 -3.58 4.25 23.43
CA GLY A 373 -3.20 2.86 23.27
C GLY A 373 -3.66 1.96 24.41
N SER A 374 -3.85 2.51 25.64
CA SER A 374 -4.35 1.70 26.76
C SER A 374 -5.81 1.33 26.57
N ALA A 375 -6.65 2.27 26.10
CA ALA A 375 -8.04 1.98 25.78
C ALA A 375 -8.16 0.97 24.63
N TYR A 376 -7.32 1.09 23.58
CA TYR A 376 -7.30 0.11 22.50
C TYR A 376 -6.81 -1.27 22.93
N ASN A 377 -5.86 -1.35 23.86
CA ASN A 377 -5.43 -2.64 24.43
C ASN A 377 -6.55 -3.27 25.27
N GLN A 378 -7.29 -2.48 26.05
CA GLN A 378 -8.44 -2.97 26.78
C GLN A 378 -9.55 -3.44 25.85
N LEU A 379 -9.91 -2.66 24.82
CA LEU A 379 -10.85 -3.08 23.78
C LEU A 379 -10.44 -4.42 23.15
N SER A 380 -9.16 -4.56 22.79
CA SER A 380 -8.66 -5.79 22.19
C SER A 380 -8.81 -6.98 23.14
N GLN A 381 -8.59 -6.80 24.44
CA GLN A 381 -8.80 -7.87 25.44
C GLN A 381 -10.27 -8.27 25.57
N GLU A 382 -11.18 -7.30 25.57
CA GLU A 382 -12.62 -7.57 25.63
C GLU A 382 -13.12 -8.26 24.35
N MET A 383 -12.64 -7.81 23.18
CA MET A 383 -12.93 -8.45 21.90
C MET A 383 -12.35 -9.86 21.81
N THR A 384 -11.15 -10.10 22.37
CA THR A 384 -10.55 -11.45 22.45
C THR A 384 -11.50 -12.41 23.15
N ARG A 385 -12.02 -12.03 24.33
CA ARG A 385 -12.98 -12.88 25.09
C ARG A 385 -14.24 -13.18 24.29
N LEU A 386 -14.77 -12.18 23.57
CA LEU A 386 -15.95 -12.36 22.73
C LEU A 386 -15.67 -13.35 21.58
N ILE A 387 -14.51 -13.23 20.93
CA ILE A 387 -14.13 -14.09 19.80
C ILE A 387 -13.77 -15.49 20.29
N GLU A 388 -13.11 -15.63 21.44
CA GLU A 388 -12.85 -16.95 22.07
C GLU A 388 -14.14 -17.75 22.31
N ASN A 389 -15.19 -17.07 22.73
CA ASN A 389 -16.48 -17.71 23.00
C ASN A 389 -17.23 -18.15 21.74
N ASN A 390 -16.98 -17.53 20.59
CA ASN A 390 -17.76 -17.73 19.36
C ASN A 390 -16.94 -18.34 18.21
N ALA A 391 -15.64 -18.05 18.14
CA ALA A 391 -14.74 -18.47 17.07
C ALA A 391 -13.34 -18.78 17.64
N LEU A 392 -13.25 -19.74 18.55
CA LEU A 392 -12.03 -20.11 19.28
C LEU A 392 -10.83 -20.41 18.37
N SER A 393 -11.06 -21.03 17.21
CA SER A 393 -10.01 -21.35 16.25
C SER A 393 -9.25 -20.10 15.76
N VAL A 394 -9.96 -19.00 15.53
CA VAL A 394 -9.37 -17.72 15.12
C VAL A 394 -8.46 -17.15 16.20
N CYS A 395 -8.91 -17.19 17.47
CA CYS A 395 -8.09 -16.74 18.60
C CYS A 395 -6.83 -17.58 18.75
N ASN A 396 -6.96 -18.90 18.73
CA ASN A 396 -5.82 -19.81 18.90
C ASN A 396 -4.77 -19.58 17.79
N ILE A 397 -5.19 -19.47 16.52
CA ILE A 397 -4.28 -19.21 15.40
C ILE A 397 -3.56 -17.87 15.59
N LEU A 398 -4.26 -16.83 16.02
CA LEU A 398 -3.67 -15.51 16.25
C LEU A 398 -2.65 -15.56 17.39
N GLN A 399 -3.00 -16.18 18.52
CA GLN A 399 -2.11 -16.29 19.70
C GLN A 399 -0.88 -17.14 19.43
N ASP A 400 -1.03 -18.22 18.65
CA ASP A 400 0.06 -19.14 18.34
C ASP A 400 1.01 -18.57 17.27
N ASN A 401 0.48 -17.88 16.26
CA ASN A 401 1.22 -17.54 15.05
C ASN A 401 1.60 -16.06 14.93
N TYR A 402 1.02 -15.15 15.72
CA TYR A 402 1.25 -13.72 15.59
C TYR A 402 1.68 -13.10 16.93
N LEU A 403 2.70 -12.24 16.91
CA LEU A 403 3.24 -11.60 18.10
C LEU A 403 2.56 -10.27 18.46
N ASN A 404 2.11 -9.53 17.47
CA ASN A 404 1.60 -8.18 17.65
C ASN A 404 0.30 -8.00 16.87
N PHE A 405 -0.81 -8.17 17.53
CA PHE A 405 -2.13 -7.92 16.95
C PHE A 405 -3.07 -7.26 17.96
N ASN A 406 -4.04 -6.52 17.45
CA ASN A 406 -5.15 -5.96 18.22
C ASN A 406 -6.46 -6.16 17.47
N PHE A 407 -7.54 -6.39 18.22
CA PHE A 407 -8.89 -6.45 17.66
C PHE A 407 -9.55 -5.08 17.62
N PHE A 408 -10.34 -4.87 16.58
CA PHE A 408 -11.12 -3.66 16.32
C PHE A 408 -12.52 -4.05 15.87
N ALA A 409 -13.50 -3.16 16.09
CA ALA A 409 -14.86 -3.26 15.56
C ALA A 409 -15.10 -2.06 14.65
N VAL A 410 -15.33 -2.30 13.35
CA VAL A 410 -15.44 -1.23 12.34
C VAL A 410 -16.72 -1.38 11.52
N SER A 411 -17.36 -0.26 11.20
CA SER A 411 -18.47 -0.25 10.25
C SER A 411 -18.23 0.80 9.18
N ALA A 412 -18.12 0.38 7.93
CA ALA A 412 -17.84 1.28 6.81
C ALA A 412 -19.10 2.00 6.29
N ILE A 413 -20.29 1.51 6.61
CA ILE A 413 -21.58 2.09 6.21
C ILE A 413 -22.32 2.67 7.41
N GLY A 414 -22.40 1.94 8.53
CA GLY A 414 -23.04 2.35 9.77
C GLY A 414 -24.56 2.47 9.70
N CYS A 415 -25.18 1.84 8.72
CA CYS A 415 -26.62 1.74 8.59
C CYS A 415 -27.04 0.51 7.79
N ASP A 416 -28.29 0.11 7.91
CA ASP A 416 -28.86 -1.01 7.14
C ASP A 416 -28.78 -0.78 5.64
N CYS A 417 -28.54 -1.87 4.92
CA CYS A 417 -28.60 -1.91 3.47
C CYS A 417 -29.83 -2.71 3.04
N THR A 418 -30.63 -2.13 2.17
CA THR A 418 -31.83 -2.76 1.59
C THR A 418 -31.66 -2.96 0.09
N LYS A 419 -32.36 -3.96 -0.46
CA LYS A 419 -32.40 -4.14 -1.91
C LYS A 419 -33.21 -3.00 -2.53
N ASN A 420 -32.63 -2.34 -3.53
CA ASN A 420 -33.33 -1.36 -4.34
C ASN A 420 -34.28 -2.04 -5.35
N GLU A 421 -34.98 -1.26 -6.17
CA GLU A 421 -35.91 -1.74 -7.20
C GLU A 421 -35.26 -2.72 -8.21
N ASN A 422 -33.94 -2.63 -8.39
CA ASN A 422 -33.16 -3.51 -9.26
C ASN A 422 -32.60 -4.76 -8.52
N GLY A 423 -33.01 -4.97 -7.26
CA GLY A 423 -32.54 -6.09 -6.45
C GLY A 423 -31.11 -5.96 -5.92
N VAL A 424 -30.46 -4.79 -6.07
CA VAL A 424 -29.09 -4.53 -5.65
C VAL A 424 -29.10 -3.86 -4.28
N PHE A 425 -28.18 -4.28 -3.40
CA PHE A 425 -28.04 -3.70 -2.06
C PHE A 425 -27.57 -2.25 -2.11
N ALA A 426 -28.22 -1.39 -1.36
CA ALA A 426 -27.91 0.03 -1.23
C ALA A 426 -28.18 0.49 0.22
N PRO A 427 -27.40 1.48 0.75
CA PRO A 427 -27.65 2.05 2.07
C PRO A 427 -29.07 2.67 2.15
N SER A 428 -29.85 2.30 3.18
CA SER A 428 -31.21 2.80 3.40
C SER A 428 -31.22 4.27 3.86
N MET A 429 -30.12 4.70 4.50
CA MET A 429 -29.92 6.05 5.01
C MET A 429 -28.58 6.62 4.54
N LYS A 430 -28.30 7.87 4.92
CA LYS A 430 -26.96 8.45 4.71
C LYS A 430 -25.93 7.63 5.49
N PRO A 431 -24.86 7.12 4.84
CA PRO A 431 -23.83 6.38 5.53
C PRO A 431 -23.17 7.18 6.65
N GLU A 432 -23.01 6.54 7.80
CA GLU A 432 -22.30 7.06 8.96
C GLU A 432 -21.21 6.06 9.39
N PRO A 433 -20.05 6.07 8.72
CA PRO A 433 -18.96 5.17 9.06
C PRO A 433 -18.53 5.30 10.52
N ARG A 434 -18.25 4.16 11.16
CA ARG A 434 -17.85 4.12 12.58
C ARG A 434 -16.50 3.44 12.73
N ARG A 435 -15.57 4.11 13.43
CA ARG A 435 -14.28 3.56 13.87
C ARG A 435 -13.37 3.01 12.76
N ILE A 436 -13.60 3.39 11.51
CA ILE A 436 -12.85 2.87 10.36
C ILE A 436 -11.39 3.35 10.33
N GLU A 437 -11.09 4.48 10.99
CA GLU A 437 -9.76 5.06 11.11
C GLU A 437 -8.88 4.36 12.17
N GLU A 438 -9.48 3.69 13.14
CA GLU A 438 -8.74 3.16 14.29
C GLU A 438 -7.67 2.13 13.92
N PRO A 439 -7.92 1.17 13.02
CA PRO A 439 -6.92 0.20 12.60
C PRO A 439 -5.68 0.86 11.99
N ILE A 440 -5.86 1.83 11.10
CA ILE A 440 -4.74 2.52 10.45
C ILE A 440 -4.00 3.43 11.44
N LEU A 441 -4.68 4.10 12.35
CA LEU A 441 -4.06 4.92 13.39
C LEU A 441 -3.26 4.06 14.37
N TRP A 442 -3.75 2.86 14.70
CA TRP A 442 -2.98 1.91 15.50
C TRP A 442 -1.70 1.47 14.78
N LEU A 443 -1.76 1.20 13.47
CA LEU A 443 -0.56 0.93 12.67
C LEU A 443 0.38 2.15 12.63
N PHE A 444 -0.13 3.37 12.51
CA PHE A 444 0.68 4.59 12.58
C PHE A 444 1.39 4.74 13.93
N LYS A 445 0.76 4.31 15.04
CA LYS A 445 1.43 4.17 16.33
C LYS A 445 2.55 3.14 16.24
N GLN A 446 2.30 1.96 15.66
CA GLN A 446 3.33 0.92 15.54
C GLN A 446 4.54 1.40 14.71
N PHE A 447 4.30 2.23 13.69
CA PHE A 447 5.36 2.84 12.89
C PHE A 447 6.07 4.01 13.57
N GLY A 448 5.52 4.52 14.68
CA GLY A 448 6.05 5.67 15.42
C GLY A 448 5.69 7.01 14.79
N PHE A 449 4.63 7.09 13.99
CA PHE A 449 4.17 8.34 13.39
C PHE A 449 3.36 9.18 14.36
N ILE A 450 2.62 8.56 15.27
CA ILE A 450 1.79 9.22 16.27
C ILE A 450 2.21 8.85 17.69
N ARG A 451 2.02 9.77 18.61
CA ARG A 451 2.29 9.56 20.04
C ARG A 451 1.20 8.70 20.67
N SER A 452 1.58 7.94 21.68
CA SER A 452 0.66 7.10 22.45
C SER A 452 1.09 7.00 23.90
N ASN A 453 0.12 6.77 24.77
CA ASN A 453 0.34 6.49 26.19
C ASN A 453 0.79 5.04 26.47
N THR A 454 0.99 4.22 25.44
CA THR A 454 1.46 2.83 25.58
C THR A 454 2.73 2.57 24.79
N LYS A 455 3.45 1.55 25.21
CA LYS A 455 4.66 1.04 24.56
C LYS A 455 4.33 0.32 23.25
N VAL A 456 5.30 0.27 22.32
CA VAL A 456 5.25 -0.53 21.10
C VAL A 456 6.15 -1.72 21.26
N LEU A 457 5.61 -2.91 21.01
CA LEU A 457 6.40 -4.14 20.97
C LEU A 457 7.18 -4.20 19.65
N ARG A 458 8.50 -4.32 19.76
CA ARG A 458 9.37 -4.50 18.59
C ARG A 458 10.26 -5.71 18.78
N PRO A 459 10.33 -6.62 17.79
CA PRO A 459 11.30 -7.71 17.82
C PRO A 459 12.72 -7.14 17.60
N TYR A 460 13.66 -7.64 18.38
CA TYR A 460 15.08 -7.30 18.25
C TYR A 460 15.84 -8.44 17.58
N PRO A 461 16.70 -8.14 16.61
CA PRO A 461 17.69 -9.11 16.18
C PRO A 461 18.70 -9.33 17.31
N ILE A 462 18.89 -10.59 17.68
CA ILE A 462 19.86 -10.97 18.71
C ILE A 462 21.09 -11.55 18.03
N LYS A 463 22.27 -11.01 18.35
CA LYS A 463 23.52 -11.58 17.86
C LYS A 463 23.69 -12.96 18.50
N GLN A 464 23.76 -14.00 17.68
CA GLN A 464 24.12 -15.34 18.15
C GLN A 464 25.51 -15.31 18.79
N PRO A 465 25.77 -16.10 19.83
CA PRO A 465 27.12 -16.18 20.41
C PRO A 465 28.10 -16.65 19.35
N ASP A 466 29.29 -16.06 19.40
CA ASP A 466 30.40 -16.50 18.54
C ASP A 466 30.67 -17.99 18.78
N LYS A 467 30.87 -18.75 17.71
CA LYS A 467 31.16 -20.19 17.77
C LYS A 467 32.61 -20.43 17.40
N GLU A 468 33.23 -21.33 18.14
CA GLU A 468 34.55 -21.85 17.71
C GLU A 468 34.31 -23.04 16.77
N VAL A 469 34.75 -22.88 15.53
CA VAL A 469 34.62 -23.91 14.50
C VAL A 469 36.02 -24.45 14.16
N TRP A 470 36.16 -25.77 14.24
CA TRP A 470 37.39 -26.44 13.83
C TRP A 470 37.57 -26.33 12.32
N LYS A 471 38.69 -25.70 11.88
CA LYS A 471 39.07 -25.69 10.47
C LYS A 471 40.27 -26.62 10.28
N PRO A 472 40.18 -27.67 9.44
CA PRO A 472 41.30 -28.54 9.12
C PRO A 472 42.40 -27.75 8.41
N GLY A 473 43.66 -28.09 8.68
CA GLY A 473 44.82 -27.56 8.01
C GLY A 473 44.92 -28.05 6.56
N PHE A 474 45.90 -27.54 5.84
CA PHE A 474 46.19 -27.91 4.45
C PHE A 474 46.38 -29.44 4.31
N LEU A 475 45.66 -30.07 3.38
CA LEU A 475 45.65 -31.52 3.16
C LEU A 475 45.12 -32.36 4.34
N GLY A 476 44.34 -31.76 5.27
CA GLY A 476 43.79 -32.49 6.42
C GLY A 476 44.80 -32.74 7.56
N ILE A 477 46.04 -32.24 7.47
CA ILE A 477 47.07 -32.40 8.47
C ILE A 477 47.11 -31.17 9.36
N GLY A 478 46.80 -31.37 10.65
CA GLY A 478 46.65 -30.28 11.62
C GLY A 478 45.35 -29.49 11.38
N GLY A 479 45.02 -28.68 12.32
CA GLY A 479 43.85 -27.79 12.26
C GLY A 479 43.85 -26.85 13.44
N LYS A 480 43.02 -25.80 13.39
CA LYS A 480 42.83 -24.87 14.51
C LYS A 480 41.36 -24.51 14.69
N TYR A 481 41.00 -24.25 15.91
CA TYR A 481 39.72 -23.62 16.19
C TYR A 481 39.78 -22.15 15.75
N VAL A 482 38.81 -21.75 14.94
CA VAL A 482 38.66 -20.38 14.48
C VAL A 482 37.35 -19.86 15.04
N ARG A 483 37.43 -18.74 15.74
CA ARG A 483 36.23 -18.04 16.21
C ARG A 483 35.46 -17.48 15.01
N VAL A 484 34.25 -17.90 14.85
CA VAL A 484 33.34 -17.41 13.85
C VAL A 484 32.35 -16.49 14.55
N GLU A 485 32.28 -15.25 14.12
CA GLU A 485 31.36 -14.26 14.65
C GLU A 485 29.93 -14.73 14.43
N GLY A 486 29.11 -14.73 15.48
CA GLY A 486 27.72 -15.16 15.41
C GLY A 486 26.92 -14.26 14.49
N GLU A 487 26.16 -14.84 13.60
CA GLU A 487 25.24 -14.10 12.73
C GLU A 487 24.13 -13.45 13.56
N LEU A 488 23.64 -12.30 13.10
CA LEU A 488 22.42 -11.69 13.64
C LEU A 488 21.25 -12.60 13.31
N ALA A 489 20.77 -13.36 14.29
CA ALA A 489 19.51 -14.07 14.13
C ALA A 489 18.38 -13.05 13.91
N ARG A 490 17.63 -13.21 12.84
CA ARG A 490 16.58 -12.24 12.51
C ARG A 490 15.55 -12.10 13.61
N TYR A 491 15.27 -13.17 14.40
CA TYR A 491 14.32 -13.12 15.51
C TYR A 491 14.53 -14.31 16.43
N GLU A 492 14.71 -14.08 17.74
CA GLU A 492 14.44 -15.07 18.78
C GLU A 492 13.13 -14.67 19.47
N GLU A 493 12.20 -15.59 19.55
CA GLU A 493 10.82 -15.36 20.03
C GLU A 493 10.74 -14.89 21.49
N GLU A 494 11.74 -15.18 22.30
CA GLU A 494 11.71 -14.93 23.75
C GLU A 494 12.17 -13.52 24.17
N LYS A 495 12.63 -12.65 23.24
CA LYS A 495 13.16 -11.34 23.61
C LYS A 495 12.56 -10.21 22.80
N ILE A 496 11.28 -9.99 23.01
CA ILE A 496 10.61 -8.76 22.60
C ILE A 496 10.96 -7.69 23.64
N ARG A 497 11.69 -6.64 23.22
CA ARG A 497 11.84 -5.47 24.07
C ARG A 497 10.67 -4.53 23.83
N GLU A 498 10.00 -4.17 24.93
CA GLU A 498 9.08 -3.04 24.92
C GLU A 498 9.87 -1.74 24.64
N THR A 499 9.65 -1.15 23.49
CA THR A 499 10.22 0.17 23.20
C THR A 499 9.22 1.22 23.64
N VAL A 500 9.59 1.97 24.67
CA VAL A 500 8.86 3.19 25.03
C VAL A 500 9.15 4.20 23.93
N ILE A 501 8.13 4.64 23.20
CA ILE A 501 8.25 5.85 22.41
C ILE A 501 8.27 6.98 23.45
N ARG A 502 9.48 7.32 23.92
CA ARG A 502 9.65 8.47 24.80
C ARG A 502 9.21 9.70 24.02
N GLU A 503 8.30 10.44 24.61
CA GLU A 503 8.01 11.82 24.22
C GLU A 503 9.31 12.57 24.09
N GLY A 504 9.47 13.30 22.97
CA GLY A 504 10.63 14.03 22.56
C GLY A 504 11.49 14.53 23.70
N GLY A 505 12.56 13.86 23.93
CA GLY A 505 13.70 14.38 24.66
C GLY A 505 14.54 15.16 23.67
N ARG A 506 14.54 16.49 23.87
CA ARG A 506 15.44 17.57 23.46
C ARG A 506 16.21 17.45 22.14
#